data_5c4fdab1fbb427e52c8db2d1ed57e973
#
_entry.id   5c4fdab1fbb427e52c8db2d1ed57e973
#
_cell.length_a   1.000
_cell.length_b   1.000
_cell.length_c   1.000
_cell.angle_alpha   90.00
_cell.angle_beta   90.00
_cell.angle_gamma   90.00
#
_symmetry.space_group_name_H-M   'P 1'
#
loop_
_entity.id
_entity.type
_entity.pdbx_description
1 polymer ?
#
loop_
_entity_poly.entity_id
_entity_poly.type
_entity_poly.pdbx_seq_one_letter_code
_entity_poly.pdbx_strand_id
1 'polypeptide(L)'
;MKKKKILVISDHPLSPSGVGLQTRYMIEALLKTGRYQFICLGGAIKHNNYQPQMVEPYGEDWRIFPIDGYGNHEIIRSALQKEKPDLLWFMTDPRFYEWLWEIENEIRAYVPMVYYHVWDNFPAPHYNGKFYRSNDEIACISKVTHEIVKEVAPSVSSHYVPHAVPPTSFYKYNTPEDRAKVKNIRDQVFAASGTHKNPKKKLFFWNSRNARRKQSGTLIWWFKEFLDEVGHDKATLLMHTDAKDPHGQDLPHIIEHLGITDGQVLLSSNKVSADELAGMYNAADYTIGISDAEGFGLSTLESLTCGTPIIVNMTGGLQEQVTNGKEWFGWGIQPVSKAIIGSLQVPYIYEDRISQEDFTNVLKKAISISKAKYDKMSEAGLKHVLQNYKFEDYENRWIELMDEIIEKHGSWENRKLYNRWELNEITTEAAK
;
A
#
# COMPACT_ATOMS: atom_id res chain seq x y z
N MET A 1 -0.33 29.29 -19.70
CA MET A 1 -0.48 28.02 -20.46
C MET A 1 -1.77 27.31 -20.02
N LYS A 2 -2.43 26.58 -20.92
CA LYS A 2 -3.58 25.74 -20.54
C LYS A 2 -3.07 24.61 -19.65
N LYS A 3 -3.71 24.38 -18.49
CA LYS A 3 -3.35 23.28 -17.59
C LYS A 3 -3.61 21.92 -18.24
N LYS A 4 -2.78 20.95 -17.93
CA LYS A 4 -2.97 19.55 -18.33
C LYS A 4 -4.01 18.91 -17.44
N LYS A 5 -4.99 18.26 -18.04
CA LYS A 5 -6.11 17.65 -17.35
C LYS A 5 -5.90 16.14 -17.23
N ILE A 6 -5.91 15.63 -16.02
CA ILE A 6 -5.77 14.19 -15.74
C ILE A 6 -7.10 13.66 -15.23
N LEU A 7 -7.62 12.62 -15.89
CA LEU A 7 -8.73 11.82 -15.38
C LEU A 7 -8.19 10.71 -14.50
N VAL A 8 -8.69 10.60 -13.28
CA VAL A 8 -8.24 9.64 -12.27
C VAL A 8 -9.36 8.67 -11.93
N ILE A 9 -9.06 7.36 -11.93
CA ILE A 9 -9.96 6.32 -11.40
C ILE A 9 -9.21 5.57 -10.30
N SER A 10 -9.70 5.70 -9.05
CA SER A 10 -9.03 5.11 -7.89
C SER A 10 -10.00 5.02 -6.71
N ASP A 11 -9.51 4.54 -5.55
CA ASP A 11 -10.18 4.83 -4.29
C ASP A 11 -10.36 6.34 -4.17
N HIS A 12 -11.41 6.74 -3.48
CA HIS A 12 -11.66 8.16 -3.24
C HIS A 12 -10.42 8.81 -2.62
N PRO A 13 -9.83 9.86 -3.24
CA PRO A 13 -8.53 10.41 -2.80
C PRO A 13 -8.50 10.95 -1.37
N LEU A 14 -9.67 11.27 -0.80
CA LEU A 14 -9.79 11.70 0.59
C LEU A 14 -10.17 10.55 1.55
N SER A 15 -10.19 9.31 1.05
CA SER A 15 -10.40 8.13 1.91
C SER A 15 -9.10 7.76 2.65
N PRO A 16 -9.19 7.12 3.82
CA PRO A 16 -8.02 6.72 4.59
C PRO A 16 -7.34 5.44 4.08
N SER A 17 -7.76 4.90 2.93
CA SER A 17 -7.12 3.72 2.34
C SER A 17 -5.72 4.05 1.82
N GLY A 18 -4.83 3.05 1.79
CA GLY A 18 -3.49 3.24 1.23
C GLY A 18 -3.52 3.68 -0.23
N VAL A 19 -4.45 3.14 -1.04
CA VAL A 19 -4.66 3.54 -2.44
C VAL A 19 -5.14 4.99 -2.52
N GLY A 20 -6.13 5.38 -1.72
CA GLY A 20 -6.64 6.76 -1.66
C GLY A 20 -5.56 7.76 -1.25
N LEU A 21 -4.78 7.45 -0.21
CA LEU A 21 -3.69 8.31 0.26
C LEU A 21 -2.59 8.49 -0.78
N GLN A 22 -2.13 7.42 -1.43
CA GLN A 22 -1.09 7.52 -2.47
C GLN A 22 -1.60 8.24 -3.73
N THR A 23 -2.87 8.05 -4.10
CA THR A 23 -3.54 8.84 -5.14
C THR A 23 -3.55 10.32 -4.78
N ARG A 24 -3.92 10.65 -3.55
CA ARG A 24 -3.91 12.03 -3.05
C ARG A 24 -2.53 12.66 -3.11
N TYR A 25 -1.49 11.98 -2.66
CA TYR A 25 -0.13 12.51 -2.66
C TYR A 25 0.39 12.80 -4.07
N MET A 26 0.10 11.92 -5.03
CA MET A 26 0.42 12.14 -6.44
C MET A 26 -0.32 13.39 -6.98
N ILE A 27 -1.61 13.51 -6.71
CA ILE A 27 -2.43 14.67 -7.15
C ILE A 27 -1.88 15.97 -6.55
N GLU A 28 -1.66 16.01 -5.24
CA GLU A 28 -1.13 17.20 -4.56
C GLU A 28 0.25 17.61 -5.07
N ALA A 29 1.13 16.64 -5.36
CA ALA A 29 2.44 16.91 -5.96
C ALA A 29 2.33 17.64 -7.30
N LEU A 30 1.46 17.17 -8.17
CA LEU A 30 1.27 17.80 -9.49
C LEU A 30 0.53 19.14 -9.40
N LEU A 31 -0.47 19.26 -8.53
CA LEU A 31 -1.20 20.52 -8.31
C LEU A 31 -0.30 21.65 -7.82
N LYS A 32 0.68 21.37 -6.94
CA LYS A 32 1.67 22.33 -6.47
C LYS A 32 2.47 22.99 -7.61
N THR A 33 2.59 22.33 -8.75
CA THR A 33 3.27 22.89 -9.93
C THR A 33 2.46 23.97 -10.65
N GLY A 34 1.17 24.08 -10.38
CA GLY A 34 0.23 24.97 -11.06
C GLY A 34 -0.07 24.60 -12.53
N ARG A 35 0.47 23.49 -13.04
CA ARG A 35 0.38 23.08 -14.45
C ARG A 35 -0.72 22.05 -14.73
N TYR A 36 -1.31 21.47 -13.69
CA TYR A 36 -2.25 20.36 -13.78
C TYR A 36 -3.61 20.69 -13.19
N GLN A 37 -4.61 19.95 -13.64
CA GLN A 37 -5.94 19.87 -13.03
C GLN A 37 -6.41 18.42 -13.03
N PHE A 38 -7.24 18.05 -12.07
CA PHE A 38 -7.68 16.68 -11.85
C PHE A 38 -9.18 16.53 -11.83
N ILE A 39 -9.66 15.53 -12.57
CA ILE A 39 -11.02 15.01 -12.49
C ILE A 39 -10.91 13.61 -11.91
N CYS A 40 -11.38 13.42 -10.70
CA CYS A 40 -11.28 12.12 -10.01
C CYS A 40 -12.65 11.43 -10.00
N LEU A 41 -12.70 10.20 -10.46
CA LEU A 41 -13.80 9.28 -10.21
C LEU A 41 -13.45 8.53 -8.92
N GLY A 42 -13.93 9.04 -7.79
CA GLY A 42 -13.59 8.57 -6.44
C GLY A 42 -14.48 7.42 -6.01
N GLY A 43 -13.95 6.20 -6.05
CA GLY A 43 -14.66 4.97 -5.77
C GLY A 43 -14.27 4.29 -4.46
N ALA A 44 -14.56 2.99 -4.38
CA ALA A 44 -14.22 2.04 -3.31
C ALA A 44 -14.87 2.28 -1.93
N ILE A 45 -15.63 3.33 -1.73
CA ILE A 45 -16.37 3.63 -0.49
C ILE A 45 -17.85 3.86 -0.79
N LYS A 46 -18.70 3.70 0.21
CA LYS A 46 -20.09 4.17 0.12
C LYS A 46 -20.15 5.67 0.36
N HIS A 47 -20.85 6.37 -0.51
CA HIS A 47 -21.02 7.81 -0.41
C HIS A 47 -22.36 8.16 0.20
N ASN A 48 -22.37 9.17 1.10
CA ASN A 48 -23.60 9.76 1.59
C ASN A 48 -24.16 10.81 0.64
N ASN A 49 -23.30 11.36 -0.22
CA ASN A 49 -23.64 12.37 -1.22
C ASN A 49 -22.84 12.10 -2.50
N TYR A 50 -23.54 12.04 -3.63
CA TYR A 50 -22.96 11.83 -4.96
C TYR A 50 -22.74 13.13 -5.75
N GLN A 51 -22.90 14.29 -5.10
CA GLN A 51 -22.58 15.57 -5.73
C GLN A 51 -21.07 15.74 -5.93
N PRO A 52 -20.63 16.29 -7.05
CA PRO A 52 -19.23 16.61 -7.27
C PRO A 52 -18.68 17.52 -6.17
N GLN A 53 -17.46 17.27 -5.76
CA GLN A 53 -16.75 18.02 -4.71
C GLN A 53 -15.56 18.73 -5.31
N MET A 54 -15.35 19.98 -4.95
CA MET A 54 -14.10 20.70 -5.15
C MET A 54 -13.27 20.60 -3.88
N VAL A 55 -11.97 20.40 -4.03
CA VAL A 55 -11.05 20.21 -2.90
C VAL A 55 -10.27 21.50 -2.65
N GLU A 56 -10.50 22.11 -1.49
CA GLU A 56 -9.72 23.27 -1.07
C GLU A 56 -8.26 22.91 -0.72
N PRO A 57 -7.28 23.78 -1.04
CA PRO A 57 -7.41 25.12 -1.61
C PRO A 57 -7.42 25.16 -3.16
N TYR A 58 -7.56 24.03 -3.83
CA TYR A 58 -7.36 23.87 -5.28
C TYR A 58 -8.62 24.18 -6.12
N GLY A 59 -9.81 24.21 -5.51
CA GLY A 59 -11.07 24.54 -6.17
C GLY A 59 -11.31 23.73 -7.45
N GLU A 60 -11.53 24.41 -8.58
CA GLU A 60 -11.78 23.80 -9.89
C GLU A 60 -10.61 22.94 -10.43
N ASP A 61 -9.40 23.14 -9.92
CA ASP A 61 -8.25 22.33 -10.34
C ASP A 61 -8.27 20.92 -9.75
N TRP A 62 -9.10 20.66 -8.74
CA TRP A 62 -9.29 19.34 -8.18
C TRP A 62 -10.75 19.05 -7.89
N ARG A 63 -11.39 18.35 -8.81
CA ARG A 63 -12.79 17.93 -8.70
C ARG A 63 -12.89 16.42 -8.49
N ILE A 64 -13.71 16.00 -7.53
CA ILE A 64 -13.99 14.59 -7.25
C ILE A 64 -15.45 14.32 -7.52
N PHE A 65 -15.71 13.32 -8.34
CA PHE A 65 -17.03 12.78 -8.63
C PHE A 65 -17.16 11.44 -7.87
N PRO A 66 -17.94 11.38 -6.79
CA PRO A 66 -18.20 10.14 -6.09
C PRO A 66 -18.90 9.14 -7.01
N ILE A 67 -18.38 7.92 -7.07
CA ILE A 67 -18.95 6.83 -7.88
C ILE A 67 -18.99 5.53 -7.07
N ASP A 68 -19.87 4.62 -7.44
CA ASP A 68 -19.89 3.27 -6.89
C ASP A 68 -18.81 2.40 -7.55
N GLY A 69 -18.13 1.56 -6.73
CA GLY A 69 -17.05 0.71 -7.20
C GLY A 69 -15.93 1.53 -7.83
N TYR A 70 -15.58 1.22 -9.08
CA TYR A 70 -14.54 1.91 -9.86
C TYR A 70 -15.05 2.42 -11.21
N GLY A 71 -16.37 2.50 -11.38
CA GLY A 71 -17.01 2.98 -12.59
C GLY A 71 -17.42 1.86 -13.55
N ASN A 72 -17.77 2.26 -14.77
CA ASN A 72 -18.19 1.39 -15.87
C ASN A 72 -17.97 2.09 -17.23
N HIS A 73 -18.27 1.39 -18.33
CA HIS A 73 -18.10 1.88 -19.70
C HIS A 73 -18.83 3.21 -19.97
N GLU A 74 -20.04 3.40 -19.44
CA GLU A 74 -20.84 4.62 -19.70
C GLU A 74 -20.22 5.83 -18.98
N ILE A 75 -19.82 5.65 -17.73
CA ILE A 75 -19.20 6.71 -16.93
C ILE A 75 -17.90 7.18 -17.58
N ILE A 76 -17.03 6.25 -18.01
CA ILE A 76 -15.74 6.62 -18.61
C ILE A 76 -15.91 7.30 -19.96
N ARG A 77 -16.80 6.78 -20.84
CA ARG A 77 -17.10 7.41 -22.13
C ARG A 77 -17.65 8.83 -21.97
N SER A 78 -18.58 9.01 -21.03
CA SER A 78 -19.12 10.34 -20.70
C SER A 78 -18.04 11.28 -20.17
N ALA A 79 -17.19 10.81 -19.24
CA ALA A 79 -16.11 11.60 -18.70
C ALA A 79 -15.09 12.02 -19.76
N LEU A 80 -14.67 11.10 -20.63
CA LEU A 80 -13.76 11.38 -21.74
C LEU A 80 -14.34 12.42 -22.70
N GLN A 81 -15.59 12.24 -23.12
CA GLN A 81 -16.25 13.15 -24.06
C GLN A 81 -16.43 14.55 -23.49
N LYS A 82 -16.85 14.66 -22.22
CA LYS A 82 -17.17 15.93 -21.56
C LYS A 82 -15.90 16.68 -21.15
N GLU A 83 -14.95 15.98 -20.53
CA GLU A 83 -13.80 16.60 -19.91
C GLU A 83 -12.59 16.71 -20.84
N LYS A 84 -12.48 15.86 -21.85
CA LYS A 84 -11.36 15.77 -22.80
C LYS A 84 -10.01 15.83 -22.07
N PRO A 85 -9.71 14.86 -21.17
CA PRO A 85 -8.46 14.86 -20.41
C PRO A 85 -7.25 14.63 -21.31
N ASP A 86 -6.08 15.05 -20.86
CA ASP A 86 -4.81 14.80 -21.55
C ASP A 86 -4.28 13.39 -21.27
N LEU A 87 -4.74 12.75 -20.15
CA LEU A 87 -4.27 11.43 -19.71
C LEU A 87 -5.32 10.78 -18.80
N LEU A 88 -5.42 9.46 -18.86
CA LEU A 88 -6.15 8.62 -17.90
C LEU A 88 -5.15 7.91 -16.98
N TRP A 89 -5.23 8.18 -15.68
CA TRP A 89 -4.45 7.51 -14.64
C TRP A 89 -5.35 6.72 -13.71
N PHE A 90 -4.94 5.50 -13.34
CA PHE A 90 -5.75 4.67 -12.45
C PHE A 90 -4.89 3.75 -11.59
N MET A 91 -5.39 3.42 -10.40
CA MET A 91 -4.71 2.63 -9.39
C MET A 91 -5.70 1.76 -8.63
N THR A 92 -5.48 0.50 -8.56
CA THR A 92 -5.88 -0.54 -7.61
C THR A 92 -5.57 -1.93 -8.20
N ASP A 93 -6.11 -3.00 -7.61
CA ASP A 93 -5.93 -4.39 -8.09
C ASP A 93 -6.51 -4.57 -9.51
N PRO A 94 -5.83 -5.30 -10.40
CA PRO A 94 -6.26 -5.51 -11.79
C PRO A 94 -7.69 -6.00 -11.96
N ARG A 95 -8.19 -6.86 -11.09
CA ARG A 95 -9.55 -7.42 -11.16
C ARG A 95 -10.68 -6.38 -11.17
N PHE A 96 -10.40 -5.17 -10.67
CA PHE A 96 -11.38 -4.08 -10.65
C PHE A 96 -11.43 -3.27 -11.93
N TYR A 97 -10.49 -3.49 -12.87
CA TYR A 97 -10.38 -2.74 -14.12
C TYR A 97 -10.55 -3.59 -15.38
N GLU A 98 -10.98 -4.85 -15.27
CA GLU A 98 -11.22 -5.70 -16.42
C GLU A 98 -12.16 -5.01 -17.43
N TRP A 99 -13.25 -4.43 -16.96
CA TRP A 99 -14.18 -3.64 -17.76
C TRP A 99 -13.53 -2.43 -18.49
N LEU A 100 -12.53 -1.79 -17.87
CA LEU A 100 -11.83 -0.64 -18.46
C LEU A 100 -10.92 -1.09 -19.60
N TRP A 101 -10.23 -2.20 -19.43
CA TRP A 101 -9.36 -2.77 -20.45
C TRP A 101 -10.15 -3.41 -21.61
N GLU A 102 -11.38 -3.84 -21.42
CA GLU A 102 -12.26 -4.31 -22.51
C GLU A 102 -12.47 -3.24 -23.59
N ILE A 103 -12.41 -1.96 -23.22
CA ILE A 103 -12.56 -0.82 -24.15
C ILE A 103 -11.27 -0.01 -24.31
N GLU A 104 -10.11 -0.60 -24.02
CA GLU A 104 -8.82 0.10 -24.06
C GLU A 104 -8.54 0.75 -25.42
N ASN A 105 -8.95 0.09 -26.51
CA ASN A 105 -8.77 0.60 -27.87
C ASN A 105 -9.58 1.90 -28.11
N GLU A 106 -10.77 2.01 -27.55
CA GLU A 106 -11.57 3.24 -27.63
C GLU A 106 -10.88 4.38 -26.87
N ILE A 107 -10.34 4.09 -25.67
CA ILE A 107 -9.73 5.08 -24.79
C ILE A 107 -8.38 5.53 -25.35
N ARG A 108 -7.50 4.56 -25.64
CA ARG A 108 -6.12 4.81 -26.08
C ARG A 108 -6.04 5.48 -27.46
N ALA A 109 -7.09 5.38 -28.24
CA ALA A 109 -7.20 6.15 -29.48
C ALA A 109 -7.17 7.67 -29.24
N TYR A 110 -7.54 8.13 -28.05
CA TYR A 110 -7.64 9.55 -27.71
C TYR A 110 -6.66 9.98 -26.62
N VAL A 111 -6.45 9.17 -25.60
CA VAL A 111 -5.64 9.53 -24.42
C VAL A 111 -4.77 8.36 -23.99
N PRO A 112 -3.54 8.60 -23.51
CA PRO A 112 -2.72 7.54 -22.94
C PRO A 112 -3.32 7.04 -21.64
N MET A 113 -3.21 5.72 -21.41
CA MET A 113 -3.60 5.03 -20.20
C MET A 113 -2.38 4.71 -19.36
N VAL A 114 -2.37 5.18 -18.12
CA VAL A 114 -1.28 4.98 -17.14
C VAL A 114 -1.82 4.21 -15.94
N TYR A 115 -1.33 3.01 -15.75
CA TYR A 115 -1.72 2.16 -14.64
C TYR A 115 -0.67 2.20 -13.52
N TYR A 116 -1.06 2.62 -12.32
CA TYR A 116 -0.21 2.51 -11.13
C TYR A 116 -0.47 1.15 -10.49
N HIS A 117 0.42 0.22 -10.77
CA HIS A 117 0.23 -1.21 -10.54
C HIS A 117 0.51 -1.61 -9.10
N VAL A 118 -0.50 -2.22 -8.48
CA VAL A 118 -0.44 -2.84 -7.17
C VAL A 118 -0.57 -4.35 -7.32
N TRP A 119 0.53 -5.08 -7.09
CA TRP A 119 0.54 -6.54 -7.06
C TRP A 119 1.50 -7.01 -5.96
N ASP A 120 1.15 -8.07 -5.28
CA ASP A 120 1.81 -8.44 -4.03
C ASP A 120 2.45 -9.84 -4.03
N ASN A 121 2.40 -10.56 -5.17
CA ASN A 121 2.80 -11.96 -5.22
C ASN A 121 3.77 -12.25 -6.36
N PHE A 122 4.71 -13.15 -6.08
CA PHE A 122 5.59 -13.79 -7.05
C PHE A 122 5.54 -15.32 -6.81
N PRO A 123 5.54 -16.20 -7.82
CA PRO A 123 5.77 -16.00 -9.26
C PRO A 123 4.75 -15.14 -10.01
N ALA A 124 5.21 -14.59 -11.15
CA ALA A 124 4.47 -13.62 -11.93
C ALA A 124 3.09 -14.12 -12.40
N PRO A 125 2.04 -13.30 -12.33
CA PRO A 125 0.69 -13.65 -12.76
C PRO A 125 0.56 -13.51 -14.29
N HIS A 126 1.03 -14.48 -15.06
CA HIS A 126 1.01 -14.42 -16.54
C HIS A 126 -0.37 -14.18 -17.13
N TYR A 127 -1.44 -14.55 -16.44
CA TYR A 127 -2.82 -14.28 -16.85
C TYR A 127 -3.15 -12.77 -16.85
N ASN A 128 -2.40 -11.92 -16.12
CA ASN A 128 -2.53 -10.47 -16.17
C ASN A 128 -1.87 -9.85 -17.43
N GLY A 129 -1.18 -10.63 -18.24
CA GLY A 129 -0.44 -10.11 -19.40
C GLY A 129 -1.32 -9.34 -20.39
N LYS A 130 -2.58 -9.77 -20.60
CA LYS A 130 -3.54 -9.03 -21.40
C LYS A 130 -3.82 -7.63 -20.84
N PHE A 131 -3.97 -7.51 -19.52
CA PHE A 131 -4.23 -6.25 -18.83
C PHE A 131 -3.02 -5.31 -18.90
N TYR A 132 -1.81 -5.84 -18.68
CA TYR A 132 -0.59 -5.03 -18.76
C TYR A 132 -0.40 -4.44 -20.16
N ARG A 133 -0.57 -5.25 -21.22
CA ARG A 133 -0.45 -4.78 -22.62
C ARG A 133 -1.52 -3.78 -23.05
N SER A 134 -2.61 -3.67 -22.29
CA SER A 134 -3.68 -2.71 -22.53
C SER A 134 -3.42 -1.32 -21.93
N ASN A 135 -2.17 -1.02 -21.57
CA ASN A 135 -1.75 0.30 -21.11
C ASN A 135 -0.66 0.89 -21.99
N ASP A 136 -0.52 2.20 -21.97
CA ASP A 136 0.59 2.89 -22.61
C ASP A 136 1.83 2.87 -21.70
N GLU A 137 1.64 3.10 -20.41
CA GLU A 137 2.70 3.12 -19.40
C GLU A 137 2.20 2.46 -18.09
N ILE A 138 3.10 1.81 -17.37
CA ILE A 138 2.80 1.22 -16.06
C ILE A 138 3.81 1.73 -15.03
N ALA A 139 3.33 2.41 -14.00
CA ALA A 139 4.10 2.69 -12.80
C ALA A 139 3.94 1.55 -11.79
N CYS A 140 4.99 1.14 -11.11
CA CYS A 140 5.03 -0.01 -10.21
C CYS A 140 5.43 0.40 -8.81
N ILE A 141 4.66 -0.05 -7.81
CA ILE A 141 4.81 0.35 -6.41
C ILE A 141 6.03 -0.25 -5.70
N SER A 142 6.57 -1.34 -6.21
CA SER A 142 7.72 -2.04 -5.64
C SER A 142 8.61 -2.63 -6.72
N LYS A 143 9.82 -3.03 -6.36
CA LYS A 143 10.74 -3.73 -7.28
C LYS A 143 10.14 -5.03 -7.77
N VAL A 144 9.47 -5.77 -6.89
CA VAL A 144 8.80 -7.03 -7.27
C VAL A 144 7.71 -6.78 -8.31
N THR A 145 6.84 -5.78 -8.12
CA THR A 145 5.82 -5.44 -9.13
C THR A 145 6.45 -4.99 -10.45
N HIS A 146 7.58 -4.27 -10.40
CA HIS A 146 8.28 -3.85 -11.61
C HIS A 146 8.88 -5.03 -12.38
N GLU A 147 9.53 -5.97 -11.70
CA GLU A 147 10.06 -7.18 -12.34
C GLU A 147 8.93 -8.07 -12.91
N ILE A 148 7.79 -8.17 -12.22
CA ILE A 148 6.60 -8.87 -12.72
C ILE A 148 6.13 -8.29 -14.06
N VAL A 149 6.01 -6.97 -14.17
CA VAL A 149 5.58 -6.31 -15.42
C VAL A 149 6.58 -6.58 -16.53
N LYS A 150 7.88 -6.47 -16.26
CA LYS A 150 8.94 -6.77 -17.24
C LYS A 150 8.92 -8.22 -17.72
N GLU A 151 8.62 -9.16 -16.82
CA GLU A 151 8.53 -10.59 -17.18
C GLU A 151 7.27 -10.87 -18.01
N VAL A 152 6.12 -10.38 -17.57
CA VAL A 152 4.81 -10.74 -18.14
C VAL A 152 4.50 -9.95 -19.42
N ALA A 153 4.93 -8.68 -19.49
CA ALA A 153 4.66 -7.78 -20.61
C ALA A 153 5.87 -6.91 -20.96
N PRO A 154 6.97 -7.49 -21.44
CA PRO A 154 8.24 -6.78 -21.70
C PRO A 154 8.14 -5.69 -22.77
N SER A 155 7.08 -5.69 -23.58
CA SER A 155 6.82 -4.65 -24.59
C SER A 155 6.20 -3.37 -24.03
N VAL A 156 5.71 -3.39 -22.78
CA VAL A 156 5.10 -2.23 -22.13
C VAL A 156 6.15 -1.45 -21.37
N SER A 157 6.17 -0.15 -21.56
CA SER A 157 7.02 0.75 -20.78
C SER A 157 6.60 0.74 -19.31
N SER A 158 7.54 0.48 -18.41
CA SER A 158 7.27 0.37 -16.98
C SER A 158 8.29 1.11 -16.12
N HIS A 159 7.82 1.72 -15.04
CA HIS A 159 8.58 2.63 -14.18
C HIS A 159 8.47 2.19 -12.71
N TYR A 160 9.59 2.19 -12.00
CA TYR A 160 9.59 1.97 -10.56
C TYR A 160 9.29 3.28 -9.83
N VAL A 161 8.09 3.38 -9.28
CA VAL A 161 7.62 4.54 -8.50
C VAL A 161 7.13 4.03 -7.13
N PRO A 162 8.03 3.79 -6.18
CA PRO A 162 7.65 3.28 -4.87
C PRO A 162 6.80 4.29 -4.11
N HIS A 163 5.93 3.79 -3.25
CA HIS A 163 5.18 4.63 -2.33
C HIS A 163 6.09 5.42 -1.39
N ALA A 164 5.58 6.53 -0.88
CA ALA A 164 6.24 7.33 0.14
C ALA A 164 5.23 7.82 1.18
N VAL A 165 5.74 8.28 2.31
CA VAL A 165 4.93 8.87 3.38
C VAL A 165 5.46 10.27 3.72
N PRO A 166 4.56 11.24 4.05
CA PRO A 166 4.96 12.61 4.27
C PRO A 166 5.73 12.75 5.58
N PRO A 167 6.91 13.42 5.57
CA PRO A 167 7.73 13.64 6.74
C PRO A 167 7.12 14.64 7.74
N THR A 168 6.04 15.31 7.36
CA THR A 168 5.27 16.18 8.24
C THR A 168 4.45 15.40 9.27
N SER A 169 4.09 14.15 8.96
CA SER A 169 3.32 13.27 9.85
C SER A 169 4.19 12.14 10.43
N PHE A 170 5.02 11.53 9.60
CA PHE A 170 5.86 10.39 10.01
C PHE A 170 7.33 10.80 10.06
N TYR A 171 7.89 10.82 11.27
CA TYR A 171 9.30 11.13 11.52
C TYR A 171 9.75 10.54 12.85
N LYS A 172 11.05 10.36 13.02
CA LYS A 172 11.63 9.89 14.28
C LYS A 172 11.54 10.99 15.33
N TYR A 173 10.88 10.70 16.43
CA TYR A 173 10.72 11.60 17.55
C TYR A 173 12.06 11.78 18.30
N ASN A 174 12.51 13.02 18.48
CA ASN A 174 13.81 13.32 19.07
C ASN A 174 13.82 14.52 20.02
N THR A 175 12.77 15.34 20.07
CA THR A 175 12.65 16.47 21.00
C THR A 175 12.23 16.01 22.40
N PRO A 176 12.39 16.86 23.44
CA PRO A 176 11.87 16.57 24.78
C PRO A 176 10.34 16.32 24.76
N GLU A 177 9.60 17.09 23.99
CA GLU A 177 8.14 17.00 23.82
C GLU A 177 7.77 15.65 23.17
N ASP A 178 8.49 15.24 22.14
CA ASP A 178 8.31 13.96 21.47
C ASP A 178 8.56 12.79 22.43
N ARG A 179 9.63 12.87 23.25
CA ARG A 179 9.92 11.86 24.28
C ARG A 179 8.82 11.79 25.33
N ALA A 180 8.22 12.93 25.70
CA ALA A 180 7.10 12.94 26.62
C ALA A 180 5.85 12.28 26.00
N LYS A 181 5.57 12.51 24.69
CA LYS A 181 4.49 11.82 23.97
C LYS A 181 4.72 10.31 23.95
N VAL A 182 5.90 9.85 23.56
CA VAL A 182 6.27 8.42 23.57
C VAL A 182 6.07 7.82 24.95
N LYS A 183 6.56 8.48 25.99
CA LYS A 183 6.40 8.02 27.37
C LYS A 183 4.93 7.88 27.75
N ASN A 184 4.10 8.88 27.43
CA ASN A 184 2.67 8.88 27.73
C ASN A 184 1.96 7.71 27.03
N ILE A 185 2.23 7.46 25.74
CA ILE A 185 1.65 6.35 24.99
C ILE A 185 2.06 5.01 25.62
N ARG A 186 3.33 4.83 25.93
CA ARG A 186 3.83 3.60 26.58
C ARG A 186 3.20 3.40 27.97
N ASP A 187 3.09 4.47 28.77
CA ASP A 187 2.47 4.41 30.10
C ASP A 187 0.98 3.98 29.99
N GLN A 188 0.23 4.50 29.01
CA GLN A 188 -1.17 4.10 28.76
C GLN A 188 -1.26 2.63 28.31
N VAL A 189 -0.45 2.20 27.35
CA VAL A 189 -0.42 0.81 26.88
C VAL A 189 -0.06 -0.15 28.00
N PHE A 190 0.96 0.18 28.81
CA PHE A 190 1.40 -0.70 29.88
C PHE A 190 0.48 -0.66 31.11
N ALA A 191 -0.24 0.44 31.34
CA ALA A 191 -1.30 0.46 32.36
C ALA A 191 -2.45 -0.48 31.96
N ALA A 192 -2.77 -0.59 30.66
CA ALA A 192 -3.79 -1.50 30.14
C ALA A 192 -3.31 -2.97 30.09
N SER A 193 -2.01 -3.25 30.30
CA SER A 193 -1.46 -4.61 30.25
C SER A 193 -1.64 -5.44 31.54
N GLY A 194 -2.65 -5.13 32.33
CA GLY A 194 -3.12 -5.93 33.46
C GLY A 194 -2.08 -6.14 34.56
N THR A 195 -1.90 -7.38 35.00
CA THR A 195 -0.99 -7.78 36.08
C THR A 195 0.47 -7.92 35.61
N HIS A 196 0.71 -8.02 34.30
CA HIS A 196 2.06 -8.23 33.73
C HIS A 196 2.86 -6.94 33.63
N LYS A 197 3.08 -6.25 34.75
CA LYS A 197 3.80 -4.97 34.81
C LYS A 197 5.32 -5.18 34.82
N ASN A 198 5.99 -4.64 33.80
CA ASN A 198 7.45 -4.65 33.71
C ASN A 198 7.90 -3.38 32.96
N PRO A 199 8.71 -2.48 33.58
CA PRO A 199 9.19 -1.26 32.95
C PRO A 199 10.13 -1.51 31.75
N LYS A 200 10.68 -2.72 31.63
CA LYS A 200 11.53 -3.16 30.52
C LYS A 200 10.75 -3.93 29.45
N LYS A 201 9.44 -4.02 29.58
CA LYS A 201 8.55 -4.74 28.66
C LYS A 201 8.66 -4.16 27.25
N LYS A 202 8.78 -5.04 26.27
CA LYS A 202 8.81 -4.65 24.86
C LYS A 202 7.41 -4.42 24.32
N LEU A 203 7.26 -3.38 23.48
CA LEU A 203 6.03 -3.07 22.75
C LEU A 203 6.19 -3.45 21.30
N PHE A 204 5.45 -4.44 20.85
CA PHE A 204 5.29 -4.78 19.46
C PHE A 204 4.03 -4.12 18.92
N PHE A 205 4.11 -3.58 17.71
CA PHE A 205 2.99 -2.91 17.07
C PHE A 205 2.61 -3.61 15.77
N TRP A 206 1.33 -3.72 15.51
CA TRP A 206 0.78 -4.21 14.25
C TRP A 206 -0.31 -3.26 13.78
N ASN A 207 -0.13 -2.64 12.60
CA ASN A 207 -1.08 -1.74 11.98
C ASN A 207 -1.44 -2.26 10.59
N SER A 208 -2.61 -2.85 10.47
CA SER A 208 -3.11 -3.37 9.21
C SER A 208 -4.61 -3.62 9.27
N ARG A 209 -5.24 -3.73 8.10
CA ARG A 209 -6.60 -4.24 8.02
C ARG A 209 -6.64 -5.68 8.52
N ASN A 210 -7.64 -6.03 9.32
CA ASN A 210 -7.92 -7.40 9.71
C ASN A 210 -8.48 -8.17 8.51
N ALA A 211 -7.61 -8.64 7.63
CA ALA A 211 -7.93 -9.42 6.45
C ALA A 211 -7.14 -10.72 6.45
N ARG A 212 -7.70 -11.78 5.84
CA ARG A 212 -7.15 -13.12 5.85
C ARG A 212 -5.63 -13.17 5.59
N ARG A 213 -5.15 -12.55 4.51
CA ARG A 213 -3.73 -12.57 4.14
C ARG A 213 -2.80 -11.84 5.12
N LYS A 214 -3.34 -11.02 6.02
CA LYS A 214 -2.58 -10.28 7.03
C LYS A 214 -2.25 -11.09 8.27
N GLN A 215 -2.83 -12.29 8.39
CA GLN A 215 -2.55 -13.28 9.43
C GLN A 215 -2.76 -12.76 10.87
N SER A 216 -3.76 -11.90 11.08
CA SER A 216 -4.02 -11.25 12.37
C SER A 216 -4.26 -12.25 13.52
N GLY A 217 -5.09 -13.27 13.31
CA GLY A 217 -5.34 -14.29 14.33
C GLY A 217 -4.14 -15.21 14.54
N THR A 218 -3.41 -15.55 13.47
CA THR A 218 -2.15 -16.31 13.55
C THR A 218 -1.12 -15.55 14.35
N LEU A 219 -1.01 -14.22 14.14
CA LEU A 219 -0.12 -13.36 14.91
C LEU A 219 -0.43 -13.42 16.41
N ILE A 220 -1.71 -13.32 16.79
CA ILE A 220 -2.14 -13.40 18.19
C ILE A 220 -1.75 -14.76 18.79
N TRP A 221 -2.04 -15.85 18.09
CA TRP A 221 -1.72 -17.19 18.54
C TRP A 221 -0.21 -17.39 18.72
N TRP A 222 0.60 -17.09 17.73
CA TRP A 222 2.05 -17.26 17.79
C TRP A 222 2.72 -16.30 18.78
N PHE A 223 2.13 -15.13 19.01
CA PHE A 223 2.58 -14.20 20.04
C PHE A 223 2.34 -14.77 21.44
N LYS A 224 1.20 -15.45 21.65
CA LYS A 224 0.95 -16.21 22.90
C LYS A 224 2.00 -17.28 23.12
N GLU A 225 2.23 -18.14 22.13
CA GLU A 225 3.24 -19.20 22.24
C GLU A 225 4.63 -18.65 22.60
N PHE A 226 5.00 -17.53 21.96
CA PHE A 226 6.22 -16.81 22.34
C PHE A 226 6.20 -16.35 23.83
N LEU A 227 5.10 -15.80 24.32
CA LEU A 227 5.00 -15.36 25.70
C LEU A 227 5.00 -16.53 26.69
N ASP A 228 4.40 -17.67 26.35
CA ASP A 228 4.44 -18.87 27.17
C ASP A 228 5.90 -19.38 27.40
N GLU A 229 6.76 -19.18 26.40
CA GLU A 229 8.17 -19.56 26.51
C GLU A 229 9.03 -18.55 27.28
N VAL A 230 8.80 -17.24 27.11
CA VAL A 230 9.70 -16.21 27.68
C VAL A 230 9.14 -15.50 28.90
N GLY A 231 7.85 -15.63 29.16
CA GLY A 231 7.11 -14.95 30.24
C GLY A 231 6.22 -13.79 29.73
N HIS A 232 5.00 -13.73 30.27
CA HIS A 232 3.97 -12.76 29.86
C HIS A 232 4.29 -11.30 30.25
N ASP A 233 5.29 -11.09 31.10
CA ASP A 233 5.80 -9.79 31.48
C ASP A 233 6.85 -9.22 30.52
N LYS A 234 7.27 -9.95 29.50
CA LYS A 234 8.36 -9.56 28.59
C LYS A 234 7.92 -8.68 27.44
N ALA A 235 6.70 -8.86 26.96
CA ALA A 235 6.20 -8.12 25.81
C ALA A 235 4.69 -7.88 25.82
N THR A 236 4.22 -6.88 25.07
CA THR A 236 2.82 -6.63 24.72
C THR A 236 2.73 -6.39 23.24
N LEU A 237 1.67 -6.90 22.62
CA LEU A 237 1.32 -6.63 21.23
C LEU A 237 0.16 -5.64 21.20
N LEU A 238 0.37 -4.47 20.60
CA LEU A 238 -0.67 -3.50 20.28
C LEU A 238 -1.08 -3.67 18.81
N MET A 239 -2.35 -3.96 18.57
CA MET A 239 -2.90 -4.11 17.22
C MET A 239 -3.87 -2.96 16.92
N HIS A 240 -3.53 -2.15 15.92
CA HIS A 240 -4.40 -1.07 15.43
C HIS A 240 -5.16 -1.55 14.18
N THR A 241 -6.45 -1.86 14.36
CA THR A 241 -7.28 -2.47 13.33
C THR A 241 -8.76 -2.44 13.71
N ASP A 242 -9.65 -2.62 12.72
CA ASP A 242 -11.02 -3.06 13.01
C ASP A 242 -10.98 -4.52 13.48
N ALA A 243 -11.24 -4.73 14.77
CA ALA A 243 -11.12 -6.03 15.40
C ALA A 243 -12.18 -7.04 14.91
N LYS A 244 -13.22 -6.58 14.23
CA LYS A 244 -14.34 -7.38 13.67
C LYS A 244 -14.61 -7.04 12.20
N ASP A 245 -13.57 -6.75 11.41
CA ASP A 245 -13.72 -6.50 9.98
C ASP A 245 -14.47 -7.68 9.31
N PRO A 246 -15.52 -7.42 8.51
CA PRO A 246 -16.31 -8.48 7.85
C PRO A 246 -15.50 -9.42 6.95
N HIS A 247 -14.31 -9.00 6.51
CA HIS A 247 -13.39 -9.82 5.70
C HIS A 247 -12.25 -10.45 6.52
N GLY A 248 -12.31 -10.31 7.85
CA GLY A 248 -11.29 -10.77 8.77
C GLY A 248 -11.81 -11.80 9.78
N GLN A 249 -11.21 -11.76 10.95
CA GLN A 249 -11.49 -12.66 12.06
C GLN A 249 -12.05 -11.85 13.25
N ASP A 250 -12.81 -12.50 14.14
CA ASP A 250 -13.20 -11.91 15.42
C ASP A 250 -12.03 -11.99 16.40
N LEU A 251 -11.18 -10.94 16.41
CA LEU A 251 -9.96 -10.92 17.21
C LEU A 251 -10.24 -10.95 18.73
N PRO A 252 -11.24 -10.24 19.28
CA PRO A 252 -11.63 -10.40 20.68
C PRO A 252 -11.92 -11.85 21.07
N HIS A 253 -12.68 -12.57 20.23
CA HIS A 253 -12.99 -13.98 20.49
C HIS A 253 -11.75 -14.89 20.47
N ILE A 254 -10.79 -14.61 19.58
CA ILE A 254 -9.51 -15.34 19.54
C ILE A 254 -8.69 -15.08 20.82
N ILE A 255 -8.63 -13.84 21.30
CA ILE A 255 -7.94 -13.45 22.53
C ILE A 255 -8.54 -14.17 23.73
N GLU A 256 -9.88 -14.21 23.82
CA GLU A 256 -10.61 -14.92 24.86
C GLU A 256 -10.36 -16.44 24.80
N HIS A 257 -10.49 -17.04 23.61
CA HIS A 257 -10.24 -18.47 23.39
C HIS A 257 -8.83 -18.91 23.78
N LEU A 258 -7.84 -18.07 23.52
CA LEU A 258 -6.43 -18.33 23.86
C LEU A 258 -6.08 -18.02 25.32
N GLY A 259 -7.00 -17.45 26.10
CA GLY A 259 -6.79 -17.11 27.51
C GLY A 259 -5.77 -16.00 27.77
N ILE A 260 -5.58 -15.08 26.82
CA ILE A 260 -4.64 -13.96 26.92
C ILE A 260 -5.34 -12.62 27.08
N THR A 261 -6.24 -12.58 28.04
CA THR A 261 -7.13 -11.43 28.32
C THR A 261 -6.56 -10.41 29.30
N ASP A 262 -5.34 -10.64 29.83
CA ASP A 262 -4.68 -9.78 30.81
C ASP A 262 -3.66 -8.83 30.18
N GLY A 263 -4.02 -8.23 29.03
CA GLY A 263 -3.28 -7.17 28.37
C GLY A 263 -2.01 -7.60 27.64
N GLN A 264 -1.86 -8.89 27.35
CA GLN A 264 -0.79 -9.39 26.47
C GLN A 264 -0.97 -8.90 25.04
N VAL A 265 -2.22 -8.83 24.58
CA VAL A 265 -2.63 -8.28 23.30
C VAL A 265 -3.67 -7.20 23.55
N LEU A 266 -3.43 -6.01 23.00
CA LEU A 266 -4.32 -4.85 23.12
C LEU A 266 -4.82 -4.46 21.74
N LEU A 267 -6.11 -4.16 21.63
CA LEU A 267 -6.76 -3.75 20.38
C LEU A 267 -7.05 -2.24 20.41
N SER A 268 -6.68 -1.55 19.37
CA SER A 268 -6.99 -0.15 19.08
C SER A 268 -7.82 -0.08 17.81
N SER A 269 -9.13 0.18 17.93
CA SER A 269 -10.06 0.15 16.80
C SER A 269 -10.60 1.53 16.40
N ASN A 270 -10.31 2.57 17.17
CA ASN A 270 -10.72 3.94 16.85
C ASN A 270 -9.88 4.49 15.71
N LYS A 271 -10.52 5.26 14.81
CA LYS A 271 -9.76 6.04 13.82
C LYS A 271 -8.87 7.05 14.54
N VAL A 272 -7.62 7.08 14.15
CA VAL A 272 -6.61 8.00 14.69
C VAL A 272 -6.08 8.92 13.56
N SER A 273 -5.58 10.07 13.95
CA SER A 273 -4.85 10.96 13.03
C SER A 273 -3.49 10.37 12.63
N ALA A 274 -2.89 10.89 11.57
CA ALA A 274 -1.54 10.47 11.16
C ALA A 274 -0.50 10.75 12.27
N ASP A 275 -0.64 11.84 13.02
CA ASP A 275 0.25 12.17 14.14
C ASP A 275 0.10 11.21 15.32
N GLU A 276 -1.12 10.80 15.65
CA GLU A 276 -1.35 9.78 16.68
C GLU A 276 -0.79 8.43 16.26
N LEU A 277 -0.96 8.06 14.97
CA LEU A 277 -0.39 6.84 14.42
C LEU A 277 1.14 6.87 14.44
N ALA A 278 1.76 8.00 14.06
CA ALA A 278 3.20 8.20 14.17
C ALA A 278 3.69 8.07 15.62
N GLY A 279 2.90 8.56 16.59
CA GLY A 279 3.15 8.36 18.02
C GLY A 279 3.19 6.89 18.41
N MET A 280 2.27 6.06 17.89
CA MET A 280 2.26 4.61 18.14
C MET A 280 3.51 3.92 17.56
N TYR A 281 3.92 4.26 16.33
CA TYR A 281 5.16 3.76 15.74
C TYR A 281 6.38 4.14 16.56
N ASN A 282 6.51 5.41 16.95
CA ASN A 282 7.63 5.88 17.78
C ASN A 282 7.63 5.28 19.21
N ALA A 283 6.47 4.90 19.73
CA ALA A 283 6.35 4.25 21.03
C ALA A 283 6.68 2.74 20.99
N ALA A 284 6.53 2.10 19.83
CA ALA A 284 6.82 0.69 19.64
C ALA A 284 8.32 0.41 19.61
N ASP A 285 8.71 -0.78 20.07
CA ASP A 285 10.07 -1.29 19.87
C ASP A 285 10.23 -1.91 18.48
N TYR A 286 9.17 -2.51 17.96
CA TYR A 286 9.14 -3.12 16.61
C TYR A 286 7.73 -3.06 16.02
N THR A 287 7.65 -2.92 14.70
CA THR A 287 6.41 -3.15 13.96
C THR A 287 6.45 -4.50 13.26
N ILE A 288 5.37 -5.27 13.37
CA ILE A 288 5.27 -6.62 12.79
C ILE A 288 4.44 -6.57 11.51
N GLY A 289 4.91 -7.27 10.46
CA GLY A 289 4.21 -7.44 9.19
C GLY A 289 4.38 -8.86 8.64
N ILE A 290 3.60 -9.82 9.12
CA ILE A 290 3.67 -11.23 8.70
C ILE A 290 2.63 -11.60 7.63
N SER A 291 2.25 -10.65 6.80
CA SER A 291 1.34 -10.90 5.67
C SER A 291 1.87 -12.00 4.77
N ASP A 292 0.98 -12.86 4.26
CA ASP A 292 1.32 -13.90 3.27
C ASP A 292 1.67 -13.30 1.90
N ALA A 293 1.23 -12.08 1.67
CA ALA A 293 1.50 -11.29 0.47
C ALA A 293 1.34 -9.80 0.78
N GLU A 294 2.25 -8.97 0.25
CA GLU A 294 2.23 -7.51 0.47
C GLU A 294 2.85 -6.78 -0.73
N GLY A 295 2.05 -5.97 -1.41
CA GLY A 295 2.51 -5.24 -2.59
C GLY A 295 3.63 -4.25 -2.29
N PHE A 296 3.47 -3.47 -1.22
CA PHE A 296 4.48 -2.53 -0.78
C PHE A 296 4.70 -2.58 0.74
N GLY A 297 3.64 -2.39 1.56
CA GLY A 297 3.75 -2.32 3.01
C GLY A 297 3.90 -0.87 3.51
N LEU A 298 2.84 -0.07 3.45
CA LEU A 298 2.86 1.30 3.95
C LEU A 298 3.13 1.36 5.44
N SER A 299 2.54 0.48 6.24
CA SER A 299 2.74 0.43 7.69
C SER A 299 4.20 0.15 8.11
N THR A 300 4.93 -0.63 7.32
CA THR A 300 6.34 -0.89 7.56
C THR A 300 7.21 0.29 7.13
N LEU A 301 6.85 0.99 6.05
CA LEU A 301 7.51 2.24 5.66
C LEU A 301 7.30 3.34 6.72
N GLU A 302 6.07 3.53 7.20
CA GLU A 302 5.74 4.46 8.28
C GLU A 302 6.57 4.18 9.53
N SER A 303 6.67 2.90 9.89
CA SER A 303 7.51 2.44 11.00
C SER A 303 8.98 2.82 10.85
N LEU A 304 9.59 2.49 9.70
CA LEU A 304 10.99 2.82 9.42
C LEU A 304 11.23 4.33 9.36
N THR A 305 10.26 5.10 8.86
CA THR A 305 10.31 6.57 8.84
C THR A 305 10.27 7.16 10.25
N CYS A 306 9.58 6.49 11.18
CA CYS A 306 9.60 6.81 12.60
C CYS A 306 10.84 6.26 13.33
N GLY A 307 11.76 5.61 12.64
CA GLY A 307 12.96 5.01 13.20
C GLY A 307 12.72 3.71 13.99
N THR A 308 11.57 3.08 13.81
CA THR A 308 11.20 1.83 14.47
C THR A 308 11.47 0.65 13.55
N PRO A 309 12.35 -0.30 13.94
CA PRO A 309 12.67 -1.48 13.14
C PRO A 309 11.46 -2.38 12.91
N ILE A 310 11.49 -3.14 11.82
CA ILE A 310 10.38 -3.99 11.40
C ILE A 310 10.70 -5.49 11.53
N ILE A 311 9.67 -6.31 11.74
CA ILE A 311 9.73 -7.78 11.70
C ILE A 311 8.77 -8.23 10.62
N VAL A 312 9.26 -8.80 9.53
CA VAL A 312 8.44 -9.03 8.34
C VAL A 312 8.66 -10.40 7.72
N ASN A 313 7.61 -10.93 7.11
CA ASN A 313 7.72 -12.00 6.13
C ASN A 313 8.47 -11.47 4.88
N MET A 314 9.42 -12.22 4.34
CA MET A 314 10.19 -11.87 3.15
C MET A 314 9.35 -12.11 1.89
N THR A 315 8.29 -11.30 1.73
CA THR A 315 7.34 -11.35 0.61
C THR A 315 7.13 -9.97 -0.01
N GLY A 316 6.88 -9.93 -1.31
CA GLY A 316 6.53 -8.71 -2.05
C GLY A 316 7.45 -7.53 -1.76
N GLY A 317 6.86 -6.36 -1.55
CA GLY A 317 7.57 -5.12 -1.25
C GLY A 317 8.23 -5.05 0.13
N LEU A 318 7.87 -5.93 1.07
CA LEU A 318 8.49 -5.97 2.40
C LEU A 318 9.98 -6.34 2.34
N GLN A 319 10.38 -7.12 1.33
CA GLN A 319 11.77 -7.53 1.12
C GLN A 319 12.71 -6.33 0.92
N GLU A 320 12.28 -5.36 0.10
CA GLU A 320 13.11 -4.19 -0.20
C GLU A 320 13.10 -3.14 0.93
N GLN A 321 12.17 -3.26 1.88
CA GLN A 321 12.10 -2.38 3.05
C GLN A 321 12.93 -2.88 4.23
N VAL A 322 13.03 -4.19 4.45
CA VAL A 322 13.71 -4.76 5.61
C VAL A 322 15.22 -4.87 5.43
N THR A 323 15.69 -4.88 4.18
CA THR A 323 17.12 -4.97 3.87
C THR A 323 17.45 -4.33 2.51
N ASN A 324 18.67 -3.86 2.36
CA ASN A 324 19.26 -3.46 1.07
C ASN A 324 20.21 -4.54 0.49
N GLY A 325 20.19 -5.75 1.06
CA GLY A 325 21.09 -6.86 0.70
C GLY A 325 22.43 -6.85 1.45
N LYS A 326 22.78 -5.75 2.12
CA LYS A 326 24.00 -5.59 2.93
C LYS A 326 23.73 -5.35 4.40
N GLU A 327 22.72 -4.52 4.66
CA GLU A 327 22.29 -4.13 6.00
C GLU A 327 20.84 -4.55 6.23
N TRP A 328 20.51 -4.80 7.51
CA TRP A 328 19.16 -5.13 7.94
C TRP A 328 18.60 -4.01 8.81
N PHE A 329 17.36 -3.64 8.52
CA PHE A 329 16.60 -2.56 9.18
C PHE A 329 15.53 -3.12 10.12
N GLY A 330 15.64 -4.38 10.42
CA GLY A 330 14.74 -5.19 11.22
C GLY A 330 15.07 -6.67 11.07
N TRP A 331 14.06 -7.51 11.13
CA TRP A 331 14.16 -8.95 10.99
C TRP A 331 13.31 -9.44 9.84
N GLY A 332 13.94 -9.99 8.81
CA GLY A 332 13.25 -10.69 7.72
C GLY A 332 13.13 -12.19 8.03
N ILE A 333 11.94 -12.74 7.91
CA ILE A 333 11.65 -14.16 8.09
C ILE A 333 11.44 -14.76 6.71
N GLN A 334 12.26 -15.75 6.35
CA GLN A 334 12.15 -16.41 5.06
C GLN A 334 10.93 -17.34 5.03
N PRO A 335 10.13 -17.31 3.96
CA PRO A 335 9.04 -18.28 3.79
C PRO A 335 9.58 -19.72 3.73
N VAL A 336 8.92 -20.62 4.44
CA VAL A 336 9.23 -22.07 4.42
C VAL A 336 8.37 -22.83 3.42
N SER A 337 7.28 -22.24 2.97
CA SER A 337 6.38 -22.84 1.97
C SER A 337 5.60 -21.77 1.21
N LYS A 338 4.98 -22.19 0.10
CA LYS A 338 4.01 -21.40 -0.66
C LYS A 338 2.67 -22.12 -0.71
N ALA A 339 1.59 -21.36 -0.70
CA ALA A 339 0.25 -21.89 -0.97
C ALA A 339 -0.31 -21.24 -2.23
N ILE A 340 -1.03 -22.01 -3.04
CA ILE A 340 -1.82 -21.46 -4.15
C ILE A 340 -3.22 -21.19 -3.63
N ILE A 341 -3.67 -19.94 -3.80
CA ILE A 341 -5.05 -19.51 -3.58
C ILE A 341 -5.58 -18.84 -4.84
N GLY A 342 -6.85 -18.57 -4.89
CA GLY A 342 -7.44 -17.82 -6.01
C GLY A 342 -8.97 -17.85 -5.99
N SER A 343 -9.51 -17.36 -7.08
CA SER A 343 -10.94 -17.32 -7.39
C SER A 343 -11.14 -17.42 -8.91
N LEU A 344 -12.38 -17.42 -9.38
CA LEU A 344 -12.64 -17.38 -10.82
C LEU A 344 -12.09 -16.10 -11.50
N GLN A 345 -12.07 -14.98 -10.79
CA GLN A 345 -11.56 -13.71 -11.32
C GLN A 345 -10.02 -13.61 -11.19
N VAL A 346 -9.44 -14.29 -10.23
CA VAL A 346 -7.99 -14.33 -9.97
C VAL A 346 -7.58 -15.80 -9.92
N PRO A 347 -7.24 -16.41 -11.06
CA PRO A 347 -7.10 -17.87 -11.19
C PRO A 347 -6.13 -18.51 -10.19
N TYR A 348 -5.04 -17.80 -9.87
CA TYR A 348 -4.09 -18.25 -8.86
C TYR A 348 -3.28 -17.06 -8.31
N ILE A 349 -2.97 -17.13 -7.02
CA ILE A 349 -2.03 -16.27 -6.31
C ILE A 349 -1.13 -17.19 -5.50
N TYR A 350 0.16 -16.93 -5.46
CA TYR A 350 1.10 -17.61 -4.58
C TYR A 350 1.24 -16.82 -3.28
N GLU A 351 0.95 -17.43 -2.16
CA GLU A 351 1.13 -16.83 -0.84
C GLU A 351 2.33 -17.44 -0.12
N ASP A 352 3.19 -16.57 0.39
CA ASP A 352 4.39 -16.94 1.12
C ASP A 352 4.06 -17.23 2.60
N ARG A 353 4.40 -18.42 3.08
CA ARG A 353 4.11 -18.89 4.44
C ARG A 353 5.38 -19.03 5.24
N ILE A 354 5.46 -18.30 6.36
CA ILE A 354 6.52 -18.48 7.35
C ILE A 354 6.12 -19.55 8.38
N SER A 355 7.10 -20.07 9.13
CA SER A 355 6.84 -20.97 10.23
C SER A 355 6.63 -20.25 11.55
N GLN A 356 5.87 -20.85 12.47
CA GLN A 356 5.75 -20.41 13.85
C GLN A 356 7.09 -20.39 14.56
N GLU A 357 7.91 -21.42 14.34
CA GLU A 357 9.23 -21.56 14.94
C GLU A 357 10.15 -20.38 14.57
N ASP A 358 10.25 -20.05 13.29
CA ASP A 358 11.07 -18.93 12.82
C ASP A 358 10.56 -17.59 13.36
N PHE A 359 9.24 -17.40 13.39
CA PHE A 359 8.64 -16.20 13.94
C PHE A 359 8.95 -16.04 15.43
N THR A 360 8.70 -17.08 16.25
CA THR A 360 8.98 -17.03 17.71
C THR A 360 10.46 -16.88 18.00
N ASN A 361 11.33 -17.51 17.23
CA ASN A 361 12.78 -17.36 17.34
C ASN A 361 13.23 -15.91 17.02
N VAL A 362 12.61 -15.25 16.04
CA VAL A 362 12.88 -13.84 15.74
C VAL A 362 12.41 -12.95 16.90
N LEU A 363 11.24 -13.17 17.49
CA LEU A 363 10.77 -12.40 18.65
C LEU A 363 11.70 -12.56 19.86
N LYS A 364 12.19 -13.77 20.14
CA LYS A 364 13.19 -14.03 21.21
C LYS A 364 14.50 -13.24 20.98
N LYS A 365 14.99 -13.21 19.74
CA LYS A 365 16.15 -12.38 19.37
C LYS A 365 15.85 -10.89 19.53
N ALA A 366 14.67 -10.44 19.10
CA ALA A 366 14.26 -9.04 19.15
C ALA A 366 14.17 -8.49 20.58
N ILE A 367 13.69 -9.28 21.56
CA ILE A 367 13.65 -8.85 22.97
C ILE A 367 15.01 -8.91 23.66
N SER A 368 15.96 -9.66 23.15
CA SER A 368 17.28 -9.88 23.75
C SER A 368 18.42 -9.05 23.13
N ILE A 369 18.14 -8.34 22.04
CA ILE A 369 19.16 -7.53 21.35
C ILE A 369 19.68 -6.39 22.25
N SER A 370 20.97 -6.12 22.20
CA SER A 370 21.55 -4.99 22.93
C SER A 370 21.07 -3.65 22.37
N LYS A 371 20.99 -2.64 23.24
CA LYS A 371 20.57 -1.27 22.81
C LYS A 371 21.43 -0.76 21.65
N ALA A 372 22.74 -0.96 21.68
CA ALA A 372 23.64 -0.50 20.62
C ALA A 372 23.32 -1.15 19.24
N LYS A 373 22.98 -2.45 19.23
CA LYS A 373 22.55 -3.12 18.00
C LYS A 373 21.18 -2.65 17.53
N TYR A 374 20.26 -2.43 18.45
CA TYR A 374 18.94 -1.87 18.14
C TYR A 374 19.06 -0.47 17.53
N ASP A 375 19.84 0.43 18.17
CA ASP A 375 20.04 1.80 17.70
C ASP A 375 20.66 1.81 16.30
N LYS A 376 21.68 0.97 16.05
CA LYS A 376 22.28 0.80 14.72
C LYS A 376 21.25 0.35 13.68
N MET A 377 20.38 -0.60 14.01
CA MET A 377 19.32 -1.10 13.13
C MET A 377 18.29 0.01 12.80
N SER A 378 17.86 0.76 13.83
CA SER A 378 16.95 1.91 13.70
C SER A 378 17.53 3.01 12.81
N GLU A 379 18.80 3.38 13.02
CA GLU A 379 19.49 4.41 12.22
C GLU A 379 19.69 3.98 10.76
N ALA A 380 20.07 2.72 10.55
CA ALA A 380 20.20 2.16 9.21
C ALA A 380 18.87 2.14 8.46
N GLY A 381 17.75 1.80 9.14
CA GLY A 381 16.40 1.83 8.56
C GLY A 381 15.98 3.24 8.17
N LEU A 382 16.17 4.20 9.05
CA LEU A 382 15.87 5.60 8.75
C LEU A 382 16.70 6.13 7.56
N LYS A 383 17.99 5.82 7.53
CA LYS A 383 18.87 6.17 6.40
C LYS A 383 18.38 5.53 5.10
N HIS A 384 17.96 4.27 5.14
CA HIS A 384 17.42 3.56 3.97
C HIS A 384 16.16 4.25 3.43
N VAL A 385 15.23 4.66 4.31
CA VAL A 385 14.04 5.43 3.91
C VAL A 385 14.42 6.74 3.25
N LEU A 386 15.31 7.52 3.84
CA LEU A 386 15.75 8.80 3.31
C LEU A 386 16.48 8.69 1.96
N GLN A 387 17.07 7.54 1.66
CA GLN A 387 17.78 7.29 0.40
C GLN A 387 16.88 6.73 -0.71
N ASN A 388 15.81 6.01 -0.37
CA ASN A 388 15.03 5.25 -1.35
C ASN A 388 13.55 5.65 -1.43
N TYR A 389 13.00 6.19 -0.35
CA TYR A 389 11.56 6.48 -0.20
C TYR A 389 11.28 7.90 0.29
N LYS A 390 12.20 8.84 0.01
CA LYS A 390 12.02 10.24 0.37
C LYS A 390 10.78 10.80 -0.31
N PHE A 391 9.93 11.49 0.44
CA PHE A 391 8.65 12.00 -0.07
C PHE A 391 8.83 13.00 -1.22
N GLU A 392 9.83 13.87 -1.14
CA GLU A 392 10.19 14.81 -2.20
C GLU A 392 10.59 14.09 -3.51
N ASP A 393 11.31 12.97 -3.41
CA ASP A 393 11.69 12.17 -4.58
C ASP A 393 10.46 11.49 -5.21
N TYR A 394 9.48 11.07 -4.39
CA TYR A 394 8.20 10.57 -4.88
C TYR A 394 7.42 11.65 -5.64
N GLU A 395 7.33 12.87 -5.09
CA GLU A 395 6.68 14.01 -5.74
C GLU A 395 7.36 14.31 -7.09
N ASN A 396 8.68 14.43 -7.11
CA ASN A 396 9.46 14.72 -8.32
C ASN A 396 9.32 13.62 -9.39
N ARG A 397 9.38 12.35 -9.00
CA ARG A 397 9.18 11.23 -9.93
C ARG A 397 7.81 11.28 -10.62
N TRP A 398 6.75 11.59 -9.88
CA TRP A 398 5.42 11.74 -10.48
C TRP A 398 5.34 12.95 -11.42
N ILE A 399 5.94 14.07 -11.07
CA ILE A 399 5.96 15.27 -11.90
C ILE A 399 6.71 14.98 -13.20
N GLU A 400 7.91 14.44 -13.13
CA GLU A 400 8.75 14.10 -14.29
C GLU A 400 8.06 13.05 -15.17
N LEU A 401 7.54 11.99 -14.59
CA LEU A 401 6.87 10.91 -15.33
C LEU A 401 5.61 11.41 -16.04
N MET A 402 4.79 12.22 -15.40
CA MET A 402 3.58 12.76 -16.03
C MET A 402 3.89 13.73 -17.17
N ASP A 403 4.92 14.59 -17.01
CA ASP A 403 5.39 15.47 -18.07
C ASP A 403 5.89 14.65 -19.27
N GLU A 404 6.73 13.64 -19.02
CA GLU A 404 7.28 12.75 -20.05
C GLU A 404 6.16 12.00 -20.81
N ILE A 405 5.22 11.41 -20.10
CA ILE A 405 4.14 10.63 -20.71
C ILE A 405 3.25 11.52 -21.60
N ILE A 406 2.87 12.70 -21.12
CA ILE A 406 2.03 13.62 -21.88
C ILE A 406 2.75 14.12 -23.13
N GLU A 407 4.04 14.43 -23.05
CA GLU A 407 4.83 14.84 -24.20
C GLU A 407 5.03 13.71 -25.21
N LYS A 408 5.38 12.51 -24.72
CA LYS A 408 5.64 11.31 -25.52
C LYS A 408 4.41 10.82 -26.27
N HIS A 409 3.28 10.73 -25.58
CA HIS A 409 2.08 10.11 -26.13
C HIS A 409 1.08 11.08 -26.75
N GLY A 410 1.06 12.34 -26.31
CA GLY A 410 0.06 13.32 -26.73
C GLY A 410 -1.38 12.87 -26.40
N SER A 411 -2.35 13.65 -26.82
CA SER A 411 -3.77 13.33 -26.65
C SER A 411 -4.62 13.93 -27.75
N TRP A 412 -5.80 13.36 -28.00
CA TRP A 412 -6.79 13.79 -29.00
C TRP A 412 -6.15 13.95 -30.39
N GLU A 413 -6.21 15.11 -31.00
CA GLU A 413 -5.65 15.38 -32.33
C GLU A 413 -4.13 15.21 -32.39
N ASN A 414 -3.45 15.27 -31.25
CA ASN A 414 -2.00 15.11 -31.12
C ASN A 414 -1.59 13.76 -30.55
N ARG A 415 -2.52 12.78 -30.49
CA ARG A 415 -2.23 11.43 -29.98
C ARG A 415 -1.14 10.74 -30.82
N LYS A 416 -0.14 10.18 -30.15
CA LYS A 416 1.04 9.53 -30.75
C LYS A 416 1.20 8.13 -30.19
N LEU A 417 1.97 7.31 -30.91
CA LEU A 417 2.41 5.97 -30.50
C LEU A 417 1.28 4.95 -30.25
N TYR A 418 0.06 5.24 -30.68
CA TYR A 418 -1.04 4.30 -30.62
C TYR A 418 -1.80 4.31 -31.93
N ASN A 419 -1.88 3.15 -32.56
CA ASN A 419 -2.71 2.93 -33.74
C ASN A 419 -3.96 2.16 -33.30
N ARG A 420 -5.11 2.78 -33.50
CA ARG A 420 -6.38 2.10 -33.25
C ARG A 420 -6.46 0.84 -34.12
N TRP A 421 -6.73 -0.30 -33.51
CA TRP A 421 -7.01 -1.53 -34.24
C TRP A 421 -8.49 -1.60 -34.63
N GLU A 422 -8.76 -2.24 -35.76
CA GLU A 422 -10.10 -2.46 -36.27
C GLU A 422 -10.33 -3.94 -36.52
N LEU A 423 -11.52 -4.42 -36.17
CA LEU A 423 -11.92 -5.79 -36.47
C LEU A 423 -12.39 -5.85 -37.93
N ASN A 424 -11.69 -6.58 -38.79
CA ASN A 424 -12.11 -6.89 -40.14
C ASN A 424 -12.70 -8.30 -40.16
N GLU A 425 -13.98 -8.41 -40.49
CA GLU A 425 -14.62 -9.70 -40.72
C GLU A 425 -14.23 -10.18 -42.13
N ILE A 426 -13.47 -11.25 -42.21
CA ILE A 426 -13.13 -11.87 -43.49
C ILE A 426 -14.22 -12.88 -43.79
N THR A 427 -15.18 -12.47 -44.62
CA THR A 427 -16.12 -13.43 -45.23
C THR A 427 -15.40 -14.19 -46.35
N THR A 428 -15.03 -15.45 -46.07
CA THR A 428 -14.66 -16.37 -47.16
C THR A 428 -15.95 -16.67 -47.96
N GLU A 429 -16.09 -16.11 -49.13
CA GLU A 429 -17.03 -16.67 -50.09
C GLU A 429 -16.62 -18.12 -50.31
N ALA A 430 -17.49 -19.05 -49.90
CA ALA A 430 -17.31 -20.44 -50.22
C ALA A 430 -17.22 -20.57 -51.72
N ALA A 431 -16.06 -21.03 -52.20
CA ALA A 431 -15.91 -21.38 -53.60
C ALA A 431 -17.03 -22.37 -53.98
N LYS A 432 -17.87 -21.94 -54.89
CA LYS A 432 -18.88 -22.79 -55.55
C LYS A 432 -18.21 -23.85 -56.39
#